data_dad8c5353eb1c39bd911ab44c6bfa680
#
_entry.id   dad8c5353eb1c39bd911ab44c6bfa680
#
_cell.length_a   1.000
_cell.length_b   1.000
_cell.length_c   1.000
_cell.angle_alpha   90.00
_cell.angle_beta   90.00
_cell.angle_gamma   90.00
#
_symmetry.space_group_name_H-M   'P 1'
#
loop_
_entity.id
_entity.type
_entity.pdbx_description
1 polymer ?
#
loop_
_entity_poly.entity_id
_entity_poly.type
_entity_poly.pdbx_seq_one_letter_code
_entity_poly.pdbx_strand_id
1 'polypeptide(L)'
;STLVPALVLSRAGATSADVLHALGILMLVALPLFGALLFFVVPQPVVPPDAERLDLRRSGRQLWANGPFKRLNIIMLIGYTAETFRITITLFFARDVIGLTNIGAIYVAYFVCGFIAVPFWVWLGNRAGKHVALATAFLIVAATSVGIFFLGHGQIVAFTVLFLAKGFCFGALELLPSSMFADTADVDTVLSKERRQGLIFSVSQ
;
A
#
# COMPACT_ATOMS: atom_id res chain seq x y z
N SER A 1 -0.76 0.93 12.64
CA SER A 1 0.45 1.22 13.45
C SER A 1 0.49 2.63 14.05
N THR A 2 -0.31 3.57 13.58
CA THR A 2 -0.35 4.97 14.05
C THR A 2 -1.16 5.19 15.33
N LEU A 3 -2.07 4.28 15.69
CA LEU A 3 -2.89 4.37 16.92
C LEU A 3 -2.04 4.24 18.19
N VAL A 4 -1.06 3.35 18.20
CA VAL A 4 -0.20 3.13 19.38
C VAL A 4 0.66 4.35 19.69
N PRO A 5 1.39 4.95 18.71
CA PRO A 5 2.08 6.21 18.94
C PRO A 5 1.15 7.34 19.42
N ALA A 6 -0.04 7.48 18.85
CA ALA A 6 -0.99 8.50 19.25
C ALA A 6 -1.46 8.32 20.71
N LEU A 7 -1.74 7.08 21.12
CA LEU A 7 -2.13 6.74 22.50
C LEU A 7 -0.99 6.96 23.51
N VAL A 8 0.25 6.63 23.15
CA VAL A 8 1.40 6.82 24.03
C VAL A 8 1.73 8.29 24.17
N LEU A 9 1.75 9.05 23.08
CA LEU A 9 2.04 10.49 23.09
C LEU A 9 0.93 11.33 23.73
N SER A 10 -0.28 10.79 23.89
CA SER A 10 -1.36 11.47 24.64
C SER A 10 -1.13 11.47 26.16
N ARG A 11 -0.18 10.68 26.67
CA ARG A 11 0.21 10.72 28.08
C ARG A 11 1.17 11.89 28.32
N ALA A 12 0.85 12.70 29.30
CA ALA A 12 1.70 13.83 29.68
C ALA A 12 3.12 13.34 30.05
N GLY A 13 4.15 13.85 29.35
CA GLY A 13 5.53 13.50 29.57
C GLY A 13 6.10 12.32 28.76
N ALA A 14 5.32 11.72 27.84
CA ALA A 14 5.82 10.65 26.99
C ALA A 14 6.86 11.17 25.99
N THR A 15 7.96 10.44 25.88
CA THR A 15 9.07 10.73 24.96
C THR A 15 8.97 9.90 23.68
N SER A 16 9.72 10.28 22.65
CA SER A 16 9.84 9.46 21.42
C SER A 16 10.38 8.05 21.72
N ALA A 17 11.19 7.89 22.77
CA ALA A 17 11.69 6.60 23.21
C ALA A 17 10.55 5.70 23.74
N ASP A 18 9.59 6.26 24.49
CA ASP A 18 8.45 5.51 25.01
C ASP A 18 7.57 4.97 23.89
N VAL A 19 7.41 5.75 22.81
CA VAL A 19 6.69 5.30 21.59
C VAL A 19 7.41 4.14 20.93
N LEU A 20 8.75 4.21 20.79
CA LEU A 20 9.55 3.14 20.20
C LEU A 20 9.50 1.87 21.06
N HIS A 21 9.57 1.99 22.39
CA HIS A 21 9.41 0.86 23.30
C HIS A 21 8.03 0.22 23.18
N ALA A 22 6.96 1.02 23.17
CA ALA A 22 5.60 0.50 23.02
C ALA A 22 5.38 -0.22 21.67
N LEU A 23 5.92 0.33 20.58
CA LEU A 23 5.89 -0.33 19.27
C LEU A 23 6.73 -1.60 19.24
N GLY A 24 7.90 -1.59 19.87
CA GLY A 24 8.77 -2.77 20.02
C GLY A 24 8.06 -3.91 20.75
N ILE A 25 7.45 -3.63 21.90
CA ILE A 25 6.67 -4.61 22.66
C ILE A 25 5.47 -5.12 21.85
N LEU A 26 4.74 -4.21 21.19
CA LEU A 26 3.62 -4.59 20.33
C LEU A 26 4.05 -5.57 19.23
N MET A 27 5.16 -5.29 18.54
CA MET A 27 5.69 -6.16 17.49
C MET A 27 6.18 -7.50 18.04
N LEU A 28 6.86 -7.47 19.19
CA LEU A 28 7.37 -8.68 19.84
C LEU A 28 6.25 -9.64 20.27
N VAL A 29 5.06 -9.12 20.60
CA VAL A 29 3.90 -9.93 20.98
C VAL A 29 3.05 -10.27 19.75
N ALA A 30 2.78 -9.31 18.88
CA ALA A 30 1.89 -9.48 17.74
C ALA A 30 2.46 -10.45 16.68
N LEU A 31 3.76 -10.35 16.35
CA LEU A 31 4.37 -11.22 15.34
C LEU A 31 4.29 -12.70 15.69
N PRO A 32 4.71 -13.17 16.88
CA PRO A 32 4.58 -14.59 17.22
C PRO A 32 3.12 -15.01 17.39
N LEU A 33 2.24 -14.13 17.90
CA LEU A 33 0.83 -14.43 18.05
C LEU A 33 0.16 -14.66 16.69
N PHE A 34 0.33 -13.74 15.74
CA PHE A 34 -0.23 -13.89 14.39
C PHE A 34 0.45 -15.00 13.61
N GLY A 35 1.76 -15.22 13.81
CA GLY A 35 2.48 -16.35 13.23
C GLY A 35 1.95 -17.69 13.71
N ALA A 36 1.71 -17.83 15.01
CA ALA A 36 1.09 -19.02 15.59
C ALA A 36 -0.36 -19.22 15.07
N LEU A 37 -1.13 -18.13 15.02
CA LEU A 37 -2.51 -18.18 14.50
C LEU A 37 -2.55 -18.62 13.03
N LEU A 38 -1.65 -18.11 12.20
CA LEU A 38 -1.47 -18.55 10.81
C LEU A 38 -1.12 -20.03 10.74
N PHE A 39 -0.19 -20.49 11.57
CA PHE A 39 0.28 -21.87 11.55
C PHE A 39 -0.82 -22.87 11.96
N PHE A 40 -1.65 -22.52 12.97
CA PHE A 40 -2.67 -23.42 13.48
C PHE A 40 -4.01 -23.32 12.77
N VAL A 41 -4.37 -22.16 12.21
CA VAL A 41 -5.72 -21.93 11.64
C VAL A 41 -5.76 -22.08 10.13
N VAL A 42 -4.66 -21.79 9.43
CA VAL A 42 -4.63 -21.86 7.96
C VAL A 42 -4.28 -23.29 7.52
N PRO A 43 -5.24 -24.05 6.91
CA PRO A 43 -4.95 -25.37 6.38
C PRO A 43 -3.92 -25.26 5.25
N GLN A 44 -2.87 -26.05 5.36
CA GLN A 44 -1.86 -26.09 4.30
C GLN A 44 -2.44 -26.83 3.07
N PRO A 45 -2.33 -26.25 1.87
CA PRO A 45 -2.74 -26.96 0.66
C PRO A 45 -1.86 -28.19 0.47
N VAL A 46 -2.50 -29.34 0.21
CA VAL A 46 -1.77 -30.57 -0.13
C VAL A 46 -1.06 -30.33 -1.46
N VAL A 47 0.27 -30.29 -1.41
CA VAL A 47 1.08 -30.21 -2.62
C VAL A 47 1.00 -31.54 -3.34
N PRO A 48 0.53 -31.62 -4.61
CA PRO A 48 0.52 -32.87 -5.36
C PRO A 48 1.95 -33.45 -5.46
N PRO A 49 2.12 -34.78 -5.33
CA PRO A 49 3.44 -35.42 -5.38
C PRO A 49 4.18 -35.20 -6.72
N ASP A 50 3.45 -34.92 -7.78
CA ASP A 50 3.97 -34.63 -9.13
C ASP A 50 4.10 -33.14 -9.42
N ALA A 51 4.15 -32.27 -8.39
CA ALA A 51 4.41 -30.85 -8.60
C ALA A 51 5.79 -30.68 -9.20
N GLU A 52 5.82 -30.45 -10.52
CA GLU A 52 7.05 -30.19 -11.28
C GLU A 52 7.83 -29.04 -10.61
N ARG A 53 9.11 -29.28 -10.33
CA ARG A 53 9.95 -28.24 -9.73
C ARG A 53 10.05 -27.09 -10.73
N LEU A 54 9.48 -25.95 -10.37
CA LEU A 54 9.51 -24.74 -11.18
C LEU A 54 10.98 -24.32 -11.39
N ASP A 55 11.43 -24.32 -12.63
CA ASP A 55 12.66 -23.65 -13.01
C ASP A 55 12.46 -22.12 -12.93
N LEU A 56 12.92 -21.55 -11.83
CA LEU A 56 12.75 -20.12 -11.52
C LEU A 56 13.29 -19.23 -12.65
N ARG A 57 14.39 -19.62 -13.30
CA ARG A 57 14.99 -18.84 -14.38
C ARG A 57 14.13 -18.85 -15.64
N ARG A 58 13.61 -20.01 -16.00
CA ARG A 58 12.70 -20.19 -17.14
C ARG A 58 11.38 -19.47 -16.89
N SER A 59 10.81 -19.67 -15.70
CA SER A 59 9.54 -19.06 -15.30
C SER A 59 9.64 -17.53 -15.21
N GLY A 60 10.72 -16.99 -14.65
CA GLY A 60 10.97 -15.54 -14.62
C GLY A 60 11.06 -14.92 -16.02
N ARG A 61 11.78 -15.57 -16.95
CA ARG A 61 11.87 -15.08 -18.34
C ARG A 61 10.52 -15.10 -19.05
N GLN A 62 9.70 -16.11 -18.79
CA GLN A 62 8.36 -16.22 -19.38
C GLN A 62 7.40 -15.16 -18.80
N LEU A 63 7.47 -14.87 -17.48
CA LEU A 63 6.70 -13.80 -16.86
C LEU A 63 7.05 -12.42 -17.44
N TRP A 64 8.34 -12.15 -17.67
CA TRP A 64 8.77 -10.90 -18.31
C TRP A 64 8.41 -10.82 -19.81
N ALA A 65 8.15 -11.95 -20.46
CA ALA A 65 7.59 -11.99 -21.81
C ALA A 65 6.08 -11.69 -21.83
N ASN A 66 5.38 -11.85 -20.68
CA ASN A 66 3.97 -11.48 -20.53
C ASN A 66 3.83 -9.94 -20.52
N GLY A 67 3.33 -9.37 -21.63
CA GLY A 67 3.22 -7.92 -21.81
C GLY A 67 2.41 -7.19 -20.72
N PRO A 68 1.19 -7.64 -20.37
CA PRO A 68 0.41 -7.10 -19.27
C PRO A 68 1.14 -7.10 -17.93
N PHE A 69 1.76 -8.21 -17.55
CA PHE A 69 2.53 -8.34 -16.32
C PHE A 69 3.70 -7.34 -16.26
N LYS A 70 4.49 -7.28 -17.33
CA LYS A 70 5.63 -6.36 -17.44
C LYS A 70 5.20 -4.89 -17.28
N ARG A 71 4.14 -4.49 -17.99
CA ARG A 71 3.63 -3.11 -17.93
C ARG A 71 3.16 -2.75 -16.52
N LEU A 72 2.39 -3.64 -15.89
CA LEU A 72 1.90 -3.43 -14.53
C LEU A 72 3.05 -3.30 -13.52
N ASN A 73 4.07 -4.17 -13.60
CA ASN A 73 5.26 -4.07 -12.73
C ASN A 73 6.02 -2.76 -12.91
N ILE A 74 6.21 -2.29 -14.14
CA ILE A 74 6.90 -1.02 -14.41
C ILE A 74 6.10 0.14 -13.82
N ILE A 75 4.78 0.17 -14.02
CA ILE A 75 3.90 1.21 -13.45
C ILE A 75 3.98 1.19 -11.92
N MET A 76 3.92 0.01 -11.29
CA MET A 76 4.01 -0.10 -9.85
C MET A 76 5.39 0.29 -9.31
N LEU A 77 6.46 -0.11 -9.96
CA LEU A 77 7.83 0.28 -9.56
C LEU A 77 7.98 1.81 -9.55
N ILE A 78 7.54 2.47 -10.61
CA ILE A 78 7.57 3.94 -10.70
C ILE A 78 6.65 4.54 -9.62
N GLY A 79 5.43 4.02 -9.47
CA GLY A 79 4.46 4.49 -8.51
C GLY A 79 4.94 4.37 -7.06
N TYR A 80 5.44 3.22 -6.66
CA TYR A 80 5.96 3.01 -5.29
C TYR A 80 7.23 3.82 -5.02
N THR A 81 8.11 3.97 -6.02
CA THR A 81 9.29 4.84 -5.90
C THR A 81 8.86 6.29 -5.66
N ALA A 82 7.96 6.81 -6.48
CA ALA A 82 7.41 8.15 -6.32
C ALA A 82 6.71 8.34 -4.96
N GLU A 83 5.95 7.32 -4.51
CA GLU A 83 5.25 7.36 -3.22
C GLU A 83 6.23 7.39 -2.04
N THR A 84 7.32 6.63 -2.09
CA THR A 84 8.35 6.63 -1.04
C THR A 84 9.02 8.00 -0.91
N PHE A 85 9.40 8.62 -2.03
CA PHE A 85 9.93 9.99 -2.03
C PHE A 85 8.91 10.98 -1.47
N ARG A 86 7.66 10.87 -1.90
CA ARG A 86 6.58 11.73 -1.43
C ARG A 86 6.37 11.63 0.07
N ILE A 87 6.29 10.43 0.63
CA ILE A 87 6.07 10.22 2.08
C ILE A 87 7.18 10.92 2.87
N THR A 88 8.43 10.72 2.48
CA THR A 88 9.58 11.32 3.14
C THR A 88 9.51 12.85 3.10
N ILE A 89 9.29 13.43 1.93
CA ILE A 89 9.23 14.90 1.76
C ILE A 89 8.01 15.48 2.49
N THR A 90 6.85 14.81 2.44
CA THR A 90 5.62 15.32 3.07
C THR A 90 5.77 15.50 4.57
N LEU A 91 6.50 14.62 5.25
CA LEU A 91 6.72 14.72 6.69
C LEU A 91 7.50 16.00 7.05
N PHE A 92 8.61 16.25 6.33
CA PHE A 92 9.40 17.47 6.52
C PHE A 92 8.61 18.73 6.14
N PHE A 93 7.92 18.69 5.01
CA PHE A 93 7.10 19.81 4.55
C PHE A 93 5.99 20.18 5.54
N ALA A 94 5.28 19.20 6.08
CA ALA A 94 4.23 19.42 7.07
C ALA A 94 4.77 20.03 8.36
N ARG A 95 5.96 19.63 8.81
CA ARG A 95 6.58 20.12 10.03
C ARG A 95 7.24 21.49 9.82
N ASP A 96 8.10 21.62 8.81
CA ASP A 96 9.02 22.74 8.70
C ASP A 96 8.45 23.89 7.86
N VAL A 97 7.56 23.59 6.90
CA VAL A 97 6.94 24.61 6.05
C VAL A 97 5.56 25.00 6.55
N ILE A 98 4.69 24.03 6.80
CA ILE A 98 3.31 24.30 7.27
C ILE A 98 3.28 24.66 8.74
N GLY A 99 4.22 24.16 9.56
CA GLY A 99 4.28 24.42 11.01
C GLY A 99 3.34 23.51 11.82
N LEU A 100 3.06 22.29 11.35
CA LEU A 100 2.20 21.35 12.05
C LEU A 100 2.92 20.73 13.25
N THR A 101 2.37 20.92 14.45
CA THR A 101 2.89 20.36 15.70
C THR A 101 2.35 18.94 15.96
N ASN A 102 1.15 18.62 15.49
CA ASN A 102 0.51 17.31 15.68
C ASN A 102 0.15 16.66 14.36
N ILE A 103 1.16 16.03 13.74
CA ILE A 103 1.00 15.35 12.45
C ILE A 103 0.26 14.01 12.62
N GLY A 104 0.33 13.37 13.80
CA GLY A 104 -0.22 12.04 14.05
C GLY A 104 -1.73 11.94 13.80
N ALA A 105 -2.50 12.93 14.27
CA ALA A 105 -3.94 12.97 14.08
C ALA A 105 -4.34 13.04 12.59
N ILE A 106 -3.60 13.81 11.80
CA ILE A 106 -3.84 13.95 10.35
C ILE A 106 -3.52 12.65 9.61
N TYR A 107 -2.47 11.91 10.02
CA TYR A 107 -2.18 10.59 9.47
C TYR A 107 -3.26 9.56 9.82
N VAL A 108 -3.79 9.58 11.05
CA VAL A 108 -4.93 8.72 11.41
C VAL A 108 -6.12 9.01 10.52
N ALA A 109 -6.48 10.28 10.35
CA ALA A 109 -7.56 10.69 9.47
C ALA A 109 -7.32 10.28 8.00
N TYR A 110 -6.08 10.38 7.52
CA TYR A 110 -5.65 9.91 6.19
C TYR A 110 -5.95 8.42 5.99
N PHE A 111 -5.55 7.56 6.93
CA PHE A 111 -5.80 6.12 6.83
C PHE A 111 -7.29 5.78 6.95
N VAL A 112 -8.01 6.43 7.88
CA VAL A 112 -9.46 6.24 8.04
C VAL A 112 -10.19 6.62 6.74
N CYS A 113 -9.83 7.75 6.13
CA CYS A 113 -10.37 8.18 4.85
C CYS A 113 -10.10 7.13 3.74
N GLY A 114 -8.89 6.56 3.71
CA GLY A 114 -8.52 5.50 2.77
C GLY A 114 -9.37 4.25 2.93
N PHE A 115 -9.62 3.80 4.16
CA PHE A 115 -10.48 2.64 4.42
C PHE A 115 -11.94 2.90 4.03
N ILE A 116 -12.49 4.08 4.34
CA ILE A 116 -13.85 4.47 3.97
C ILE A 116 -14.00 4.56 2.44
N ALA A 117 -12.94 4.93 1.73
CA ALA A 117 -12.94 5.05 0.27
C ALA A 117 -12.91 3.71 -0.49
N VAL A 118 -12.54 2.59 0.17
CA VAL A 118 -12.42 1.27 -0.45
C VAL A 118 -13.67 0.85 -1.24
N PRO A 119 -14.91 0.93 -0.71
CA PRO A 119 -16.10 0.55 -1.45
C PRO A 119 -16.29 1.37 -2.73
N PHE A 120 -15.97 2.66 -2.71
CA PHE A 120 -16.02 3.53 -3.87
C PHE A 120 -15.05 3.06 -4.97
N TRP A 121 -13.81 2.75 -4.61
CA TRP A 121 -12.80 2.30 -5.57
C TRP A 121 -13.10 0.92 -6.15
N VAL A 122 -13.65 0.00 -5.34
CA VAL A 122 -14.13 -1.30 -5.82
C VAL A 122 -15.28 -1.10 -6.80
N TRP A 123 -16.25 -0.25 -6.47
CA TRP A 123 -17.36 0.08 -7.36
C TRP A 123 -16.88 0.70 -8.68
N LEU A 124 -15.97 1.67 -8.63
CA LEU A 124 -15.39 2.31 -9.82
C LEU A 124 -14.61 1.31 -10.66
N GLY A 125 -13.79 0.47 -10.03
CA GLY A 125 -13.04 -0.59 -10.70
C GLY A 125 -13.92 -1.60 -11.43
N ASN A 126 -15.06 -1.96 -10.84
CA ASN A 126 -16.03 -2.86 -11.44
C ASN A 126 -16.82 -2.21 -12.60
N ARG A 127 -17.06 -0.89 -12.52
CA ARG A 127 -17.88 -0.17 -13.51
C ARG A 127 -17.06 0.35 -14.70
N ALA A 128 -15.92 0.98 -14.45
CA ALA A 128 -15.08 1.64 -15.47
C ALA A 128 -13.85 0.81 -15.86
N GLY A 129 -13.58 -0.27 -15.11
CA GLY A 129 -12.37 -1.07 -15.25
C GLY A 129 -11.27 -0.68 -14.27
N LYS A 130 -10.54 -1.68 -13.75
CA LYS A 130 -9.50 -1.50 -12.73
C LYS A 130 -8.38 -0.55 -13.16
N HIS A 131 -8.01 -0.58 -14.45
CA HIS A 131 -6.98 0.30 -15.01
C HIS A 131 -7.40 1.78 -15.02
N VAL A 132 -8.68 2.07 -15.32
CA VAL A 132 -9.21 3.43 -15.29
C VAL A 132 -9.29 3.94 -13.86
N ALA A 133 -9.77 3.12 -12.93
CA ALA A 133 -9.84 3.47 -11.52
C ALA A 133 -8.43 3.77 -10.95
N LEU A 134 -7.44 2.93 -11.26
CA LEU A 134 -6.06 3.13 -10.84
C LEU A 134 -5.45 4.41 -11.44
N ALA A 135 -5.65 4.66 -12.73
CA ALA A 135 -5.19 5.88 -13.39
C ALA A 135 -5.83 7.13 -12.77
N THR A 136 -7.14 7.09 -12.46
CA THR A 136 -7.84 8.18 -11.78
C THR A 136 -7.24 8.44 -10.38
N ALA A 137 -6.93 7.39 -9.62
CA ALA A 137 -6.29 7.54 -8.32
C ALA A 137 -4.91 8.21 -8.44
N PHE A 138 -4.08 7.78 -9.39
CA PHE A 138 -2.78 8.43 -9.64
C PHE A 138 -2.90 9.88 -10.06
N LEU A 139 -3.89 10.23 -10.89
CA LEU A 139 -4.14 11.62 -11.29
C LEU A 139 -4.54 12.50 -10.10
N ILE A 140 -5.40 12.01 -9.22
CA ILE A 140 -5.78 12.73 -8.00
C ILE A 140 -4.55 12.92 -7.09
N VAL A 141 -3.73 11.88 -6.90
CA VAL A 141 -2.51 11.95 -6.10
C VAL A 141 -1.52 12.95 -6.71
N ALA A 142 -1.36 12.96 -8.02
CA ALA A 142 -0.50 13.93 -8.72
C ALA A 142 -1.02 15.38 -8.55
N ALA A 143 -2.30 15.61 -8.82
CA ALA A 143 -2.92 16.92 -8.69
C ALA A 143 -2.84 17.47 -7.26
N THR A 144 -3.13 16.63 -6.25
CA THR A 144 -3.01 17.02 -4.84
C THR A 144 -1.57 17.25 -4.42
N SER A 145 -0.60 16.51 -5.00
CA SER A 145 0.84 16.73 -4.74
C SER A 145 1.31 18.08 -5.28
N VAL A 146 0.89 18.42 -6.49
CA VAL A 146 1.13 19.76 -7.08
C VAL A 146 0.45 20.84 -6.23
N GLY A 147 -0.79 20.62 -5.79
CA GLY A 147 -1.49 21.56 -4.91
C GLY A 147 -0.73 21.81 -3.59
N ILE A 148 -0.22 20.75 -2.95
CA ILE A 148 0.57 20.88 -1.71
C ILE A 148 1.86 21.69 -1.95
N PHE A 149 2.50 21.56 -3.11
CA PHE A 149 3.72 22.28 -3.42
C PHE A 149 3.55 23.82 -3.38
N PHE A 150 2.37 24.32 -3.68
CA PHE A 150 2.05 25.76 -3.65
C PHE A 150 1.63 26.28 -2.26
N LEU A 151 1.55 25.42 -1.25
CA LEU A 151 1.16 25.84 0.09
C LEU A 151 2.32 26.50 0.84
N GLY A 152 2.00 27.56 1.58
CA GLY A 152 2.93 28.29 2.45
C GLY A 152 2.68 28.04 3.94
N HIS A 153 3.47 28.75 4.76
CA HIS A 153 3.40 28.68 6.21
C HIS A 153 2.00 29.03 6.74
N GLY A 154 1.49 28.25 7.69
CA GLY A 154 0.19 28.48 8.34
C GLY A 154 -1.03 27.97 7.56
N GLN A 155 -0.89 27.46 6.34
CA GLN A 155 -2.03 26.96 5.56
C GLN A 155 -2.43 25.53 5.95
N ILE A 156 -2.67 25.31 7.25
CA ILE A 156 -2.95 24.00 7.84
C ILE A 156 -4.22 23.38 7.25
N VAL A 157 -5.29 24.16 7.08
CA VAL A 157 -6.58 23.66 6.57
C VAL A 157 -6.45 23.17 5.13
N ALA A 158 -5.82 23.96 4.26
CA ALA A 158 -5.61 23.59 2.84
C ALA A 158 -4.73 22.34 2.74
N PHE A 159 -3.65 22.26 3.52
CA PHE A 159 -2.81 21.07 3.60
C PHE A 159 -3.62 19.83 4.03
N THR A 160 -4.42 19.95 5.10
CA THR A 160 -5.23 18.84 5.62
C THR A 160 -6.22 18.33 4.57
N VAL A 161 -6.92 19.23 3.87
CA VAL A 161 -7.88 18.85 2.84
C VAL A 161 -7.19 18.10 1.69
N LEU A 162 -6.07 18.63 1.17
CA LEU A 162 -5.32 17.97 0.10
C LEU A 162 -4.71 16.64 0.56
N PHE A 163 -4.28 16.57 1.81
CA PHE A 163 -3.73 15.34 2.38
C PHE A 163 -4.81 14.27 2.57
N LEU A 164 -6.01 14.64 3.00
CA LEU A 164 -7.16 13.72 3.08
C LEU A 164 -7.63 13.27 1.70
N ALA A 165 -7.60 14.14 0.68
CA ALA A 165 -7.89 13.74 -0.69
C ALA A 165 -6.90 12.68 -1.21
N LYS A 166 -5.62 12.76 -0.81
CA LYS A 166 -4.65 11.67 -1.04
C LYS A 166 -5.01 10.42 -0.24
N GLY A 167 -5.42 10.57 1.02
CA GLY A 167 -5.88 9.47 1.86
C GLY A 167 -7.01 8.70 1.20
N PHE A 168 -7.95 9.40 0.57
CA PHE A 168 -9.04 8.80 -0.20
C PHE A 168 -8.52 7.87 -1.31
N CYS A 169 -7.39 8.20 -1.95
CA CYS A 169 -6.78 7.37 -2.99
C CYS A 169 -5.94 6.20 -2.45
N PHE A 170 -5.59 6.20 -1.16
CA PHE A 170 -4.74 5.17 -0.55
C PHE A 170 -5.30 3.76 -0.75
N GLY A 171 -6.61 3.56 -0.50
CA GLY A 171 -7.27 2.27 -0.70
C GLY A 171 -7.21 1.78 -2.16
N ALA A 172 -7.26 2.68 -3.14
CA ALA A 172 -7.13 2.32 -4.55
C ALA A 172 -5.72 1.82 -4.88
N LEU A 173 -4.69 2.51 -4.38
CA LEU A 173 -3.28 2.21 -4.67
C LEU A 173 -2.83 0.88 -4.06
N GLU A 174 -3.46 0.43 -2.98
CA GLU A 174 -3.16 -0.85 -2.34
C GLU A 174 -3.98 -2.01 -2.95
N LEU A 175 -5.28 -1.81 -3.18
CA LEU A 175 -6.20 -2.89 -3.57
C LEU A 175 -6.22 -3.17 -5.08
N LEU A 176 -6.23 -2.12 -5.91
CA LEU A 176 -6.39 -2.30 -7.36
C LEU A 176 -5.19 -3.02 -8.00
N PRO A 177 -3.92 -2.69 -7.68
CA PRO A 177 -2.79 -3.41 -8.22
C PRO A 177 -2.80 -4.89 -7.85
N SER A 178 -3.07 -5.23 -6.59
CA SER A 178 -3.14 -6.61 -6.11
C SER A 178 -4.20 -7.41 -6.88
N SER A 179 -5.38 -6.80 -7.12
CA SER A 179 -6.44 -7.41 -7.93
C SER A 179 -6.05 -7.55 -9.40
N MET A 180 -5.32 -6.58 -9.98
CA MET A 180 -4.83 -6.65 -11.37
C MET A 180 -3.72 -7.71 -11.53
N PHE A 181 -2.86 -7.88 -10.53
CA PHE A 181 -1.88 -8.98 -10.52
C PHE A 181 -2.56 -10.33 -10.45
N ALA A 182 -3.63 -10.49 -9.67
CA ALA A 182 -4.42 -11.71 -9.63
C ALA A 182 -5.03 -12.03 -11.01
N ASP A 183 -5.65 -11.05 -11.67
CA ASP A 183 -6.20 -11.23 -13.03
C ASP A 183 -5.09 -11.65 -14.03
N THR A 184 -3.90 -11.05 -13.90
CA THR A 184 -2.76 -11.39 -14.77
C THR A 184 -2.25 -12.81 -14.51
N ALA A 185 -2.28 -13.24 -13.25
CA ALA A 185 -1.90 -14.60 -12.86
C ALA A 185 -2.88 -15.65 -13.40
N ASP A 186 -4.17 -15.34 -13.40
CA ASP A 186 -5.19 -16.21 -13.96
C ASP A 186 -5.03 -16.37 -15.48
N VAL A 187 -4.76 -15.26 -16.20
CA VAL A 187 -4.46 -15.30 -17.63
C VAL A 187 -3.19 -16.11 -17.92
N ASP A 188 -2.13 -15.93 -17.14
CA ASP A 188 -0.90 -16.70 -17.28
C ASP A 188 -1.14 -18.20 -17.05
N THR A 189 -1.93 -18.56 -16.06
CA THR A 189 -2.30 -19.95 -15.76
C THR A 189 -3.06 -20.60 -16.91
N VAL A 190 -3.96 -19.87 -17.57
CA VAL A 190 -4.70 -20.37 -18.75
C VAL A 190 -3.78 -20.56 -19.95
N LEU A 191 -2.85 -19.63 -20.17
CA LEU A 191 -1.94 -19.67 -21.33
C LEU A 191 -0.81 -20.68 -21.16
N SER A 192 -0.22 -20.78 -19.97
CA SER A 192 0.94 -21.63 -19.69
C SER A 192 0.58 -23.04 -19.24
N LYS A 193 -0.66 -23.25 -18.78
CA LYS A 193 -1.15 -24.47 -18.09
C LYS A 193 -0.36 -24.82 -16.83
N GLU A 194 0.46 -23.90 -16.33
CA GLU A 194 1.28 -24.06 -15.12
C GLU A 194 0.79 -23.08 -14.04
N ARG A 195 0.64 -23.55 -12.80
CA ARG A 195 0.25 -22.72 -11.66
C ARG A 195 1.45 -21.95 -11.10
N ARG A 196 1.71 -20.75 -11.63
CA ARG A 196 2.83 -19.88 -11.23
C ARG A 196 2.40 -18.70 -10.36
N GLN A 197 1.21 -18.73 -9.79
CA GLN A 197 0.64 -17.63 -9.01
C GLN A 197 1.58 -17.14 -7.91
N GLY A 198 2.21 -18.08 -7.16
CA GLY A 198 3.16 -17.72 -6.10
C GLY A 198 4.36 -16.89 -6.59
N LEU A 199 4.85 -17.17 -7.81
CA LEU A 199 5.98 -16.47 -8.40
C LEU A 199 5.58 -15.05 -8.87
N ILE A 200 4.36 -14.89 -9.41
CA ILE A 200 3.81 -13.60 -9.81
C ILE A 200 3.68 -12.69 -8.60
N PHE A 201 3.12 -13.18 -7.49
CA PHE A 201 2.98 -12.40 -6.27
C PHE A 201 4.33 -12.11 -5.58
N SER A 202 5.31 -13.00 -5.66
CA SER A 202 6.64 -12.74 -5.07
C SER A 202 7.43 -11.66 -5.79
N VAL A 203 7.19 -11.45 -7.09
CA VAL A 203 7.85 -10.40 -7.88
C VAL A 203 7.09 -9.06 -7.81
N SER A 204 5.80 -9.09 -7.46
CA SER A 204 4.95 -7.89 -7.42
C SER A 204 5.01 -7.12 -6.10
N GLN A 205 5.65 -7.67 -5.07
CA GLN A 205 5.83 -7.04 -3.76
C GLN A 205 7.26 -6.55 -3.55
#